data_29435c4024dcb8a0e4de1aba169fc3e3
#
_entry.id   29435c4024dcb8a0e4de1aba169fc3e3
#
_cell.length_a   1.000
_cell.length_b   1.000
_cell.length_c   1.000
_cell.angle_alpha   90.00
_cell.angle_beta   90.00
_cell.angle_gamma   90.00
#
_symmetry.space_group_name_H-M   'P 1'
#
loop_
_entity.id
_entity.type
_entity.pdbx_description
1 polymer ?
#
loop_
_entity_poly.entity_id
_entity_poly.type
_entity_poly.pdbx_seq_one_letter_code
_entity_poly.pdbx_strand_id
1 'polypeptide(L)'
;MAKATQPLIELRGVTKAYPGVIALQDLDLAITPGQVHGVVGLNGAGKSTLVNVLAGMVSPDSGSISARVRPGDGRLVNMVPQDILVVPQLSIGRNILLGREPGFPVRRRLNNREKAFVGAALGRVGLDIDPETRPAACSTQELRLVQIAKAVADPADVLLLDEPTAVLSEGDASRLLKTLSSLRDAGEAIVYISHRLGEVLQIADQITVLRDGRKVASFTTGEVGRQDLLDLLTKHGISGNTSTLPTQERGGVVLEIEELAALGFRQVNLEVRAGEVIALVGVQGAGQSAVVQALAGLRPPDSGTVRLRGKTLAISSPSTSTRAGLLLVPADRRARAVVAAMDIVENIALSPRSSSKRGGFRRRRMERDVASRYVNRFGIKTAGLATLLATLSGGNQQKVVLSRAIEARPEVLLLDEPTQGIDVATKWDILARIKSEAREIGCPVVAASSELEEIPGWADKVLIFRQGEVVGHLEGEQITEERLIEHAVS
;
A
#
# COMPACT_ATOMS: atom_id res chain seq x y z
N MET A 1 21.41 -17.00 -34.18
CA MET A 1 19.94 -17.15 -33.94
C MET A 1 19.77 -17.87 -32.63
N ALA A 2 19.38 -17.17 -31.56
CA ALA A 2 19.07 -17.77 -30.27
C ALA A 2 17.83 -18.67 -30.47
N LYS A 3 17.91 -19.95 -30.07
CA LYS A 3 16.75 -20.83 -30.03
C LYS A 3 15.69 -20.16 -29.21
N ALA A 4 14.54 -19.84 -29.80
CA ALA A 4 13.38 -19.32 -29.04
C ALA A 4 13.05 -20.35 -27.95
N THR A 5 13.31 -19.97 -26.69
CA THR A 5 13.03 -20.83 -25.53
C THR A 5 11.52 -20.96 -25.42
N GLN A 6 11.00 -22.20 -25.52
CA GLN A 6 9.56 -22.44 -25.43
C GLN A 6 9.06 -22.08 -24.02
N PRO A 7 7.90 -21.40 -23.89
CA PRO A 7 7.35 -21.03 -22.59
C PRO A 7 7.00 -22.27 -21.75
N LEU A 8 7.10 -22.12 -20.41
CA LEU A 8 6.66 -23.11 -19.43
C LEU A 8 5.15 -23.06 -19.25
N ILE A 9 4.58 -21.86 -19.23
CA ILE A 9 3.15 -21.61 -19.16
C ILE A 9 2.78 -20.62 -20.25
N GLU A 10 1.73 -20.91 -21.00
CA GLU A 10 1.16 -20.01 -21.99
C GLU A 10 -0.35 -19.92 -21.79
N LEU A 11 -0.84 -18.70 -21.58
CA LEU A 11 -2.25 -18.34 -21.55
C LEU A 11 -2.63 -17.75 -22.90
N ARG A 12 -3.75 -18.18 -23.48
CA ARG A 12 -4.30 -17.65 -24.74
C ARG A 12 -5.77 -17.33 -24.59
N GLY A 13 -6.13 -16.06 -24.75
CA GLY A 13 -7.50 -15.56 -24.69
C GLY A 13 -8.20 -15.85 -23.35
N VAL A 14 -7.44 -15.90 -22.24
CA VAL A 14 -7.99 -16.30 -20.94
C VAL A 14 -8.93 -15.24 -20.40
N THR A 15 -10.18 -15.66 -20.14
CA THR A 15 -11.22 -14.82 -19.54
C THR A 15 -11.73 -15.45 -18.25
N LYS A 16 -11.92 -14.62 -17.23
CA LYS A 16 -12.52 -15.00 -15.94
C LYS A 16 -13.48 -13.94 -15.45
N ALA A 17 -14.73 -14.34 -15.22
CA ALA A 17 -15.76 -13.48 -14.66
C ALA A 17 -16.21 -13.97 -13.27
N TYR A 18 -16.60 -13.02 -12.43
CA TYR A 18 -17.30 -13.24 -11.18
C TYR A 18 -18.63 -12.49 -11.22
N PRO A 19 -19.60 -12.79 -10.35
CA PRO A 19 -20.88 -12.08 -10.36
C PRO A 19 -20.70 -10.54 -10.35
N GLY A 20 -21.07 -9.90 -11.46
CA GLY A 20 -20.99 -8.44 -11.64
C GLY A 20 -19.63 -7.86 -12.08
N VAL A 21 -18.58 -8.69 -12.25
CA VAL A 21 -17.24 -8.19 -12.63
C VAL A 21 -16.52 -9.18 -13.56
N ILE A 22 -16.00 -8.69 -14.68
CA ILE A 22 -15.04 -9.44 -15.50
C ILE A 22 -13.65 -9.13 -14.95
N ALA A 23 -13.04 -10.13 -14.30
CA ALA A 23 -11.75 -9.95 -13.63
C ALA A 23 -10.55 -10.15 -14.56
N LEU A 24 -10.66 -11.02 -15.57
CA LEU A 24 -9.72 -11.15 -16.68
C LEU A 24 -10.50 -11.23 -17.98
N GLN A 25 -9.99 -10.59 -19.02
CA GLN A 25 -10.63 -10.55 -20.33
C GLN A 25 -9.62 -10.68 -21.45
N ASP A 26 -9.71 -11.77 -22.22
CA ASP A 26 -8.91 -12.04 -23.41
C ASP A 26 -7.40 -11.87 -23.16
N LEU A 27 -6.91 -12.51 -22.09
CA LEU A 27 -5.54 -12.35 -21.62
C LEU A 27 -4.61 -13.38 -22.26
N ASP A 28 -3.56 -12.86 -22.92
CA ASP A 28 -2.42 -13.63 -23.41
C ASP A 28 -1.18 -13.35 -22.58
N LEU A 29 -0.53 -14.40 -22.07
CA LEU A 29 0.67 -14.31 -21.26
C LEU A 29 1.56 -15.55 -21.48
N ALA A 30 2.86 -15.36 -21.56
CA ALA A 30 3.84 -16.46 -21.67
C ALA A 30 4.90 -16.34 -20.59
N ILE A 31 5.16 -17.39 -19.85
CA ILE A 31 6.19 -17.47 -18.80
C ILE A 31 7.34 -18.34 -19.31
N THR A 32 8.53 -17.76 -19.37
CA THR A 32 9.73 -18.38 -19.93
C THR A 32 10.69 -18.84 -18.83
N PRO A 33 11.34 -20.01 -18.96
CA PRO A 33 12.30 -20.48 -17.96
C PRO A 33 13.51 -19.55 -17.83
N GLY A 34 14.01 -19.39 -16.58
CA GLY A 34 15.19 -18.56 -16.28
C GLY A 34 14.96 -17.06 -16.48
N GLN A 35 13.72 -16.60 -16.40
CA GLN A 35 13.37 -15.19 -16.51
C GLN A 35 12.44 -14.77 -15.38
N VAL A 36 12.53 -13.50 -15.00
CA VAL A 36 11.55 -12.84 -14.15
C VAL A 36 10.52 -12.13 -15.02
N HIS A 37 9.28 -12.57 -14.96
CA HIS A 37 8.15 -11.93 -15.60
C HIS A 37 7.42 -11.02 -14.61
N GLY A 38 7.64 -9.72 -14.71
CA GLY A 38 6.95 -8.71 -13.91
C GLY A 38 5.52 -8.50 -14.38
N VAL A 39 4.56 -8.53 -13.46
CA VAL A 39 3.17 -8.17 -13.75
C VAL A 39 2.81 -6.94 -12.92
N VAL A 40 2.54 -5.84 -13.61
CA VAL A 40 2.13 -4.59 -12.98
C VAL A 40 0.69 -4.28 -13.31
N GLY A 41 -0.01 -3.67 -12.37
CA GLY A 41 -1.40 -3.29 -12.54
C GLY A 41 -1.95 -2.68 -11.27
N LEU A 42 -3.00 -1.88 -11.42
CA LEU A 42 -3.69 -1.28 -10.28
C LEU A 42 -4.50 -2.34 -9.51
N ASN A 43 -4.95 -2.00 -8.28
CA ASN A 43 -5.88 -2.88 -7.56
C ASN A 43 -7.19 -2.99 -8.34
N GLY A 44 -7.69 -4.21 -8.47
CA GLY A 44 -8.83 -4.49 -9.36
C GLY A 44 -8.44 -4.69 -10.84
N ALA A 45 -7.16 -4.57 -11.22
CA ALA A 45 -6.70 -4.85 -12.59
C ALA A 45 -6.74 -6.34 -12.98
N GLY A 46 -7.07 -7.24 -12.04
CA GLY A 46 -7.13 -8.68 -12.27
C GLY A 46 -5.90 -9.46 -11.80
N LYS A 47 -4.91 -8.83 -11.16
CA LYS A 47 -3.66 -9.48 -10.72
C LYS A 47 -3.90 -10.72 -9.84
N SER A 48 -4.70 -10.58 -8.78
CA SER A 48 -5.00 -11.71 -7.88
C SER A 48 -5.78 -12.82 -8.58
N THR A 49 -6.62 -12.49 -9.57
CA THR A 49 -7.30 -13.51 -10.39
C THR A 49 -6.30 -14.22 -11.30
N LEU A 50 -5.36 -13.49 -11.91
CA LEU A 50 -4.27 -14.07 -12.69
C LEU A 50 -3.40 -14.99 -11.83
N VAL A 51 -3.05 -14.57 -10.61
CA VAL A 51 -2.36 -15.42 -9.61
C VAL A 51 -3.09 -16.74 -9.40
N ASN A 52 -4.38 -16.67 -9.10
CA ASN A 52 -5.19 -17.86 -8.82
C ASN A 52 -5.35 -18.77 -10.06
N VAL A 53 -5.41 -18.18 -11.25
CA VAL A 53 -5.44 -18.93 -12.52
C VAL A 53 -4.10 -19.62 -12.79
N LEU A 54 -2.97 -18.91 -12.62
CA LEU A 54 -1.63 -19.49 -12.79
C LEU A 54 -1.34 -20.58 -11.75
N ALA A 55 -1.79 -20.38 -10.51
CA ALA A 55 -1.66 -21.37 -9.43
C ALA A 55 -2.61 -22.57 -9.58
N GLY A 56 -3.51 -22.55 -10.58
CA GLY A 56 -4.51 -23.61 -10.79
C GLY A 56 -5.62 -23.65 -9.74
N MET A 57 -5.76 -22.60 -8.92
CA MET A 57 -6.79 -22.48 -7.88
C MET A 57 -8.16 -22.12 -8.48
N VAL A 58 -8.16 -21.45 -9.63
CA VAL A 58 -9.36 -21.02 -10.35
C VAL A 58 -9.23 -21.37 -11.82
N SER A 59 -10.22 -22.06 -12.38
CA SER A 59 -10.30 -22.33 -13.83
C SER A 59 -10.82 -21.11 -14.57
N PRO A 60 -10.28 -20.77 -15.76
CA PRO A 60 -10.85 -19.75 -16.61
C PRO A 60 -12.23 -20.16 -17.12
N ASP A 61 -13.05 -19.18 -17.50
CA ASP A 61 -14.37 -19.42 -18.08
C ASP A 61 -14.26 -19.61 -19.62
N SER A 62 -13.23 -19.03 -20.24
CA SER A 62 -12.88 -19.26 -21.66
C SER A 62 -11.37 -19.03 -21.89
N GLY A 63 -10.90 -19.40 -23.07
CA GLY A 63 -9.48 -19.41 -23.42
C GLY A 63 -8.81 -20.73 -23.10
N SER A 64 -7.49 -20.80 -23.24
CA SER A 64 -6.71 -21.99 -22.98
C SER A 64 -5.45 -21.70 -22.17
N ILE A 65 -5.07 -22.65 -21.33
CA ILE A 65 -3.81 -22.65 -20.59
C ILE A 65 -3.02 -23.87 -21.05
N SER A 66 -1.87 -23.66 -21.66
CA SER A 66 -0.93 -24.73 -21.95
C SER A 66 0.24 -24.64 -20.97
N ALA A 67 0.58 -25.78 -20.39
CA ALA A 67 1.67 -25.89 -19.44
C ALA A 67 2.59 -27.03 -19.83
N ARG A 68 3.89 -26.78 -19.82
CA ARG A 68 4.91 -27.78 -20.06
C ARG A 68 5.53 -28.17 -18.75
N VAL A 69 4.97 -29.21 -18.12
CA VAL A 69 5.52 -29.76 -16.88
C VAL A 69 6.82 -30.48 -17.18
N ARG A 70 7.87 -30.21 -16.41
CA ARG A 70 9.11 -30.99 -16.48
C ARG A 70 8.84 -32.43 -16.07
N PRO A 71 9.49 -33.45 -16.68
CA PRO A 71 9.35 -34.81 -16.25
C PRO A 71 9.77 -34.98 -14.78
N GLY A 72 8.84 -35.37 -13.90
CA GLY A 72 9.04 -35.58 -12.46
C GLY A 72 7.77 -35.31 -11.68
N ASP A 73 7.75 -35.62 -10.39
CA ASP A 73 6.62 -35.39 -9.48
C ASP A 73 6.49 -33.93 -8.98
N GLY A 74 7.06 -32.97 -9.71
CA GLY A 74 7.05 -31.54 -9.35
C GLY A 74 5.71 -30.86 -9.61
N ARG A 75 5.42 -29.83 -8.81
CA ARG A 75 4.30 -28.92 -9.05
C ARG A 75 4.64 -27.97 -10.18
N LEU A 76 3.65 -27.57 -10.99
CA LEU A 76 3.87 -26.57 -12.03
C LEU A 76 4.21 -25.20 -11.45
N VAL A 77 3.49 -24.77 -10.39
CA VAL A 77 3.63 -23.47 -9.78
C VAL A 77 3.70 -23.60 -8.26
N ASN A 78 4.70 -22.99 -7.65
CA ASN A 78 4.74 -22.72 -6.23
C ASN A 78 4.47 -21.25 -5.98
N MET A 79 3.52 -20.96 -5.10
CA MET A 79 3.06 -19.59 -4.80
C MET A 79 3.54 -19.12 -3.43
N VAL A 80 4.03 -17.89 -3.38
CA VAL A 80 4.26 -17.11 -2.17
C VAL A 80 3.22 -15.99 -2.12
N PRO A 81 2.24 -16.09 -1.23
CA PRO A 81 1.17 -15.08 -1.13
C PRO A 81 1.66 -13.79 -0.48
N GLN A 82 0.86 -12.73 -0.62
CA GLN A 82 1.13 -11.41 -0.05
C GLN A 82 1.28 -11.45 1.48
N ASP A 83 0.41 -12.20 2.17
CA ASP A 83 0.49 -12.33 3.63
C ASP A 83 1.58 -13.31 4.05
N ILE A 84 2.22 -13.05 5.21
CA ILE A 84 3.19 -13.96 5.80
C ILE A 84 2.44 -15.08 6.51
N LEU A 85 2.35 -16.24 5.85
CA LEU A 85 1.68 -17.43 6.36
C LEU A 85 2.68 -18.37 7.02
N VAL A 86 2.87 -18.21 8.33
CA VAL A 86 3.65 -19.12 9.17
C VAL A 86 2.81 -19.58 10.37
N VAL A 87 3.03 -20.81 10.82
CA VAL A 87 2.41 -21.34 12.04
C VAL A 87 3.28 -20.96 13.22
N PRO A 88 2.84 -20.04 14.12
CA PRO A 88 3.70 -19.48 15.16
C PRO A 88 4.19 -20.51 16.19
N GLN A 89 3.44 -21.61 16.36
CA GLN A 89 3.72 -22.67 17.31
C GLN A 89 4.77 -23.68 16.79
N LEU A 90 5.07 -23.67 15.49
CA LEU A 90 6.06 -24.54 14.87
C LEU A 90 7.40 -23.83 14.73
N SER A 91 8.51 -24.59 14.70
CA SER A 91 9.82 -24.05 14.34
C SER A 91 9.86 -23.65 12.85
N ILE A 92 10.85 -22.86 12.45
CA ILE A 92 11.09 -22.48 11.05
C ILE A 92 11.20 -23.72 10.16
N GLY A 93 11.98 -24.71 10.57
CA GLY A 93 12.14 -25.95 9.83
C GLY A 93 10.83 -26.72 9.68
N ARG A 94 9.99 -26.73 10.71
CA ARG A 94 8.66 -27.36 10.62
C ARG A 94 7.72 -26.59 9.71
N ASN A 95 7.80 -25.27 9.70
CA ASN A 95 7.04 -24.45 8.75
C ASN A 95 7.43 -24.75 7.29
N ILE A 96 8.71 -24.97 6.99
CA ILE A 96 9.20 -25.35 5.65
C ILE A 96 8.72 -26.76 5.28
N LEU A 97 8.74 -27.70 6.22
CA LEU A 97 8.32 -29.10 5.99
C LEU A 97 6.81 -29.28 5.97
N LEU A 98 6.03 -28.26 6.33
CA LEU A 98 4.57 -28.38 6.42
C LEU A 98 3.96 -28.75 5.07
N GLY A 99 3.20 -29.85 5.06
CA GLY A 99 2.57 -30.42 3.86
C GLY A 99 3.37 -31.55 3.20
N ARG A 100 4.57 -31.89 3.72
CA ARG A 100 5.41 -32.98 3.22
C ARG A 100 5.40 -34.22 4.10
N GLU A 101 4.91 -34.11 5.32
CA GLU A 101 4.92 -35.23 6.27
C GLU A 101 3.68 -36.11 6.14
N PRO A 102 3.82 -37.44 6.03
CA PRO A 102 2.71 -38.35 6.18
C PRO A 102 2.32 -38.43 7.67
N GLY A 103 1.24 -37.77 8.06
CA GLY A 103 0.70 -37.80 9.42
C GLY A 103 1.23 -36.67 10.32
N PHE A 104 0.54 -36.43 11.44
CA PHE A 104 0.83 -35.37 12.40
C PHE A 104 1.82 -35.80 13.52
N PRO A 105 3.13 -35.53 13.40
CA PRO A 105 3.94 -35.34 14.59
C PRO A 105 4.45 -33.90 14.69
N VAL A 106 3.55 -32.97 14.96
CA VAL A 106 3.82 -31.52 15.03
C VAL A 106 4.78 -31.10 16.15
N ARG A 107 5.17 -31.99 17.05
CA ARG A 107 5.97 -31.66 18.24
C ARG A 107 7.34 -32.31 18.31
N ARG A 108 7.77 -33.08 17.31
CA ARG A 108 9.08 -33.73 17.30
C ARG A 108 10.18 -32.79 16.82
N ARG A 109 11.35 -32.82 17.43
CA ARG A 109 12.55 -32.15 16.88
C ARG A 109 12.89 -32.70 15.50
N LEU A 110 13.50 -31.86 14.67
CA LEU A 110 13.92 -32.23 13.32
C LEU A 110 15.04 -33.33 13.43
N ASN A 111 14.93 -34.38 12.63
CA ASN A 111 15.99 -35.35 12.46
C ASN A 111 17.09 -34.79 11.53
N ASN A 112 18.24 -35.49 11.43
CA ASN A 112 19.38 -35.01 10.66
C ASN A 112 19.06 -34.84 9.16
N ARG A 113 18.21 -35.69 8.57
CA ARG A 113 17.78 -35.60 7.17
C ARG A 113 16.88 -34.39 6.96
N GLU A 114 15.96 -34.16 7.86
CA GLU A 114 15.04 -32.97 7.85
C GLU A 114 15.85 -31.68 8.00
N LYS A 115 16.84 -31.66 8.92
CA LYS A 115 17.75 -30.51 9.11
C LYS A 115 18.55 -30.20 7.84
N ALA A 116 19.12 -31.24 7.22
CA ALA A 116 19.88 -31.08 5.98
C ALA A 116 18.99 -30.52 4.84
N PHE A 117 17.78 -31.05 4.70
CA PHE A 117 16.82 -30.58 3.71
C PHE A 117 16.42 -29.11 3.94
N VAL A 118 16.03 -28.76 5.17
CA VAL A 118 15.68 -27.40 5.57
C VAL A 118 16.87 -26.46 5.41
N GLY A 119 18.06 -26.88 5.83
CA GLY A 119 19.29 -26.10 5.66
C GLY A 119 19.59 -25.81 4.19
N ALA A 120 19.43 -26.79 3.30
CA ALA A 120 19.57 -26.57 1.87
C ALA A 120 18.54 -25.56 1.32
N ALA A 121 17.27 -25.62 1.75
CA ALA A 121 16.24 -24.69 1.36
C ALA A 121 16.52 -23.25 1.85
N LEU A 122 16.93 -23.10 3.11
CA LEU A 122 17.35 -21.81 3.69
C LEU A 122 18.59 -21.24 2.97
N GLY A 123 19.56 -22.09 2.65
CA GLY A 123 20.76 -21.70 1.91
C GLY A 123 20.46 -21.15 0.50
N ARG A 124 19.44 -21.69 -0.20
CA ARG A 124 19.00 -21.18 -1.53
C ARG A 124 18.52 -19.73 -1.47
N VAL A 125 17.96 -19.30 -0.35
CA VAL A 125 17.48 -17.92 -0.17
C VAL A 125 18.46 -17.06 0.63
N GLY A 126 19.66 -17.57 0.92
CA GLY A 126 20.70 -16.84 1.65
C GLY A 126 20.34 -16.53 3.10
N LEU A 127 19.48 -17.35 3.73
CA LEU A 127 19.07 -17.18 5.12
C LEU A 127 19.83 -18.19 6.02
N ASP A 128 20.66 -17.65 6.90
CA ASP A 128 21.38 -18.43 7.93
C ASP A 128 20.65 -18.30 9.27
N ILE A 129 19.81 -19.28 9.58
CA ILE A 129 19.04 -19.36 10.83
C ILE A 129 18.92 -20.81 11.28
N ASP A 130 18.95 -21.04 12.60
CA ASP A 130 18.72 -22.38 13.15
C ASP A 130 17.28 -22.85 12.78
N PRO A 131 17.13 -23.99 12.10
CA PRO A 131 15.83 -24.57 11.77
C PRO A 131 14.89 -24.79 12.97
N GLU A 132 15.41 -24.89 14.19
CA GLU A 132 14.58 -25.02 15.39
C GLU A 132 14.09 -23.67 15.97
N THR A 133 14.55 -22.54 15.41
CA THR A 133 14.08 -21.20 15.79
C THR A 133 12.57 -21.08 15.59
N ARG A 134 11.90 -20.37 16.50
CA ARG A 134 10.47 -20.08 16.38
C ARG A 134 10.22 -18.77 15.63
N PRO A 135 9.09 -18.64 14.87
CA PRO A 135 8.75 -17.42 14.14
C PRO A 135 8.76 -16.15 14.99
N ALA A 136 8.41 -16.23 16.28
CA ALA A 136 8.39 -15.07 17.17
C ALA A 136 9.78 -14.45 17.43
N ALA A 137 10.86 -15.19 17.18
CA ALA A 137 12.24 -14.71 17.30
C ALA A 137 12.81 -14.18 15.98
N CYS A 138 12.01 -14.18 14.90
CA CYS A 138 12.43 -13.78 13.56
C CYS A 138 11.88 -12.42 13.21
N SER A 139 12.63 -11.66 12.43
CA SER A 139 12.16 -10.44 11.78
C SER A 139 11.14 -10.75 10.66
N THR A 140 10.39 -9.75 10.25
CA THR A 140 9.44 -9.86 9.12
C THR A 140 10.15 -10.29 7.84
N GLN A 141 11.36 -9.78 7.58
CA GLN A 141 12.18 -10.17 6.44
C GLN A 141 12.55 -11.66 6.50
N GLU A 142 13.05 -12.14 7.63
CA GLU A 142 13.42 -13.55 7.79
C GLU A 142 12.20 -14.46 7.58
N LEU A 143 11.04 -14.08 8.12
CA LEU A 143 9.81 -14.85 7.90
C LEU A 143 9.38 -14.86 6.41
N ARG A 144 9.59 -13.77 5.69
CA ARG A 144 9.36 -13.72 4.23
C ARG A 144 10.32 -14.65 3.49
N LEU A 145 11.61 -14.62 3.81
CA LEU A 145 12.60 -15.55 3.25
C LEU A 145 12.29 -17.01 3.58
N VAL A 146 11.75 -17.30 4.77
CA VAL A 146 11.27 -18.65 5.15
C VAL A 146 10.13 -19.11 4.24
N GLN A 147 9.18 -18.24 3.90
CA GLN A 147 8.11 -18.59 2.95
C GLN A 147 8.67 -18.89 1.56
N ILE A 148 9.64 -18.09 1.09
CA ILE A 148 10.30 -18.33 -0.20
C ILE A 148 11.12 -19.61 -0.13
N ALA A 149 11.87 -19.85 0.96
CA ALA A 149 12.60 -21.10 1.18
C ALA A 149 11.67 -22.32 1.10
N LYS A 150 10.47 -22.23 1.70
CA LYS A 150 9.43 -23.27 1.60
C LYS A 150 9.01 -23.48 0.15
N ALA A 151 8.77 -22.40 -0.60
CA ALA A 151 8.33 -22.48 -1.99
C ALA A 151 9.43 -23.08 -2.91
N VAL A 152 10.70 -22.69 -2.73
CA VAL A 152 11.81 -23.22 -3.53
C VAL A 152 12.33 -24.58 -3.06
N ALA A 153 11.93 -25.03 -1.87
CA ALA A 153 12.25 -26.35 -1.35
C ALA A 153 11.54 -27.47 -2.13
N ASP A 154 10.35 -27.20 -2.66
CA ASP A 154 9.63 -28.08 -3.56
C ASP A 154 10.05 -27.81 -5.00
N PRO A 155 10.35 -28.85 -5.80
CA PRO A 155 10.57 -28.68 -7.23
C PRO A 155 9.30 -28.11 -7.86
N ALA A 156 9.42 -26.96 -8.49
CA ALA A 156 8.36 -26.37 -9.31
C ALA A 156 8.99 -25.76 -10.56
N ASP A 157 8.19 -25.63 -11.61
CA ASP A 157 8.66 -25.03 -12.86
C ASP A 157 8.64 -23.51 -12.76
N VAL A 158 7.72 -22.93 -11.95
CA VAL A 158 7.49 -21.50 -11.79
C VAL A 158 7.33 -21.12 -10.32
N LEU A 159 8.06 -20.11 -9.87
CA LEU A 159 7.88 -19.45 -8.58
C LEU A 159 7.02 -18.19 -8.78
N LEU A 160 5.82 -18.17 -8.18
CA LEU A 160 4.91 -17.04 -8.26
C LEU A 160 4.94 -16.27 -6.93
N LEU A 161 5.23 -14.97 -7.02
CA LEU A 161 5.37 -14.06 -5.89
C LEU A 161 4.32 -12.95 -6.00
N ASP A 162 3.40 -12.89 -5.05
CA ASP A 162 2.35 -11.88 -4.99
C ASP A 162 2.72 -10.82 -3.94
N GLU A 163 3.11 -9.63 -4.40
CA GLU A 163 3.53 -8.47 -3.59
C GLU A 163 4.52 -8.83 -2.46
N PRO A 164 5.65 -9.50 -2.75
CA PRO A 164 6.50 -10.08 -1.71
C PRO A 164 7.20 -9.04 -0.82
N THR A 165 7.26 -7.77 -1.23
CA THR A 165 7.92 -6.66 -0.54
C THR A 165 6.96 -5.73 0.20
N ALA A 166 5.65 -5.96 0.14
CA ALA A 166 4.64 -5.02 0.66
C ALA A 166 4.83 -4.63 2.15
N VAL A 167 5.38 -5.54 2.96
CA VAL A 167 5.60 -5.34 4.41
C VAL A 167 7.08 -5.19 4.79
N LEU A 168 7.97 -5.03 3.81
CA LEU A 168 9.42 -4.93 4.03
C LEU A 168 9.89 -3.48 3.97
N SER A 169 10.95 -3.17 4.73
CA SER A 169 11.71 -1.94 4.57
C SER A 169 12.40 -1.91 3.20
N GLU A 170 12.80 -0.73 2.71
CA GLU A 170 13.52 -0.62 1.41
C GLU A 170 14.81 -1.43 1.38
N GLY A 171 15.58 -1.42 2.48
CA GLY A 171 16.80 -2.22 2.60
C GLY A 171 16.53 -3.72 2.51
N ASP A 172 15.46 -4.18 3.15
CA ASP A 172 15.04 -5.59 3.14
C ASP A 172 14.47 -6.00 1.78
N ALA A 173 13.71 -5.12 1.14
CA ALA A 173 13.22 -5.32 -0.22
C ALA A 173 14.39 -5.48 -1.21
N SER A 174 15.40 -4.61 -1.14
CA SER A 174 16.59 -4.70 -1.99
C SER A 174 17.35 -6.03 -1.79
N ARG A 175 17.46 -6.53 -0.55
CA ARG A 175 18.06 -7.84 -0.27
C ARG A 175 17.24 -8.98 -0.86
N LEU A 176 15.91 -8.91 -0.74
CA LEU A 176 15.02 -9.90 -1.35
C LEU A 176 15.16 -9.92 -2.87
N LEU A 177 15.18 -8.75 -3.53
CA LEU A 177 15.34 -8.67 -4.98
C LEU A 177 16.66 -9.30 -5.44
N LYS A 178 17.78 -9.11 -4.70
CA LYS A 178 19.05 -9.78 -4.98
C LYS A 178 18.92 -11.30 -4.87
N THR A 179 18.23 -11.81 -3.84
CA THR A 179 17.97 -13.25 -3.67
C THR A 179 17.17 -13.80 -4.85
N LEU A 180 16.12 -13.10 -5.30
CA LEU A 180 15.31 -13.51 -6.45
C LEU A 180 16.13 -13.48 -7.76
N SER A 181 17.01 -12.48 -7.96
CA SER A 181 17.94 -12.47 -9.09
C SER A 181 18.85 -13.70 -9.09
N SER A 182 19.37 -14.10 -7.92
CA SER A 182 20.19 -15.32 -7.81
C SER A 182 19.40 -16.59 -8.15
N LEU A 183 18.12 -16.68 -7.77
CA LEU A 183 17.26 -17.80 -8.14
C LEU A 183 16.97 -17.83 -9.65
N ARG A 184 16.70 -16.68 -10.29
CA ARG A 184 16.57 -16.55 -11.74
C ARG A 184 17.84 -17.03 -12.45
N ASP A 185 19.01 -16.57 -12.00
CA ASP A 185 20.30 -16.92 -12.58
C ASP A 185 20.61 -18.42 -12.41
N ALA A 186 20.03 -19.07 -11.38
CA ALA A 186 20.04 -20.52 -11.21
C ALA A 186 19.06 -21.27 -12.12
N GLY A 187 18.30 -20.55 -12.98
CA GLY A 187 17.36 -21.10 -13.97
C GLY A 187 15.90 -21.21 -13.53
N GLU A 188 15.53 -20.63 -12.38
CA GLU A 188 14.13 -20.58 -11.92
C GLU A 188 13.34 -19.59 -12.80
N ALA A 189 12.13 -19.95 -13.19
CA ALA A 189 11.18 -19.01 -13.77
C ALA A 189 10.39 -18.34 -12.64
N ILE A 190 10.36 -17.01 -12.65
CA ILE A 190 9.73 -16.22 -11.59
C ILE A 190 8.62 -15.34 -12.18
N VAL A 191 7.43 -15.38 -11.62
CA VAL A 191 6.37 -14.39 -11.85
C VAL A 191 6.35 -13.46 -10.63
N TYR A 192 6.68 -12.19 -10.87
CA TYR A 192 6.78 -11.18 -9.84
C TYR A 192 5.65 -10.16 -9.98
N ILE A 193 4.71 -10.19 -9.06
CA ILE A 193 3.57 -9.28 -9.06
C ILE A 193 3.82 -8.19 -8.03
N SER A 194 3.81 -6.94 -8.47
CA SER A 194 3.98 -5.79 -7.60
C SER A 194 3.29 -4.56 -8.18
N HIS A 195 2.89 -3.65 -7.29
CA HIS A 195 2.47 -2.30 -7.66
C HIS A 195 3.64 -1.29 -7.56
N ARG A 196 4.78 -1.70 -6.99
CA ARG A 196 6.00 -0.89 -6.87
C ARG A 196 6.80 -0.96 -8.16
N LEU A 197 6.61 0.01 -9.05
CA LEU A 197 7.19 0.02 -10.41
C LEU A 197 8.72 -0.03 -10.39
N GLY A 198 9.37 0.67 -9.43
CA GLY A 198 10.82 0.67 -9.27
C GLY A 198 11.40 -0.73 -9.05
N GLU A 199 10.74 -1.56 -8.23
CA GLU A 199 11.16 -2.93 -7.99
C GLU A 199 11.02 -3.80 -9.25
N VAL A 200 9.91 -3.66 -9.97
CA VAL A 200 9.65 -4.43 -11.20
C VAL A 200 10.67 -4.05 -12.28
N LEU A 201 10.95 -2.76 -12.48
CA LEU A 201 11.96 -2.28 -13.41
C LEU A 201 13.37 -2.77 -13.07
N GLN A 202 13.65 -3.00 -11.78
CA GLN A 202 14.93 -3.48 -11.30
C GLN A 202 15.15 -4.97 -11.54
N ILE A 203 14.10 -5.81 -11.40
CA ILE A 203 14.26 -7.27 -11.36
C ILE A 203 13.72 -7.99 -12.59
N ALA A 204 12.67 -7.45 -13.24
CA ALA A 204 12.00 -8.14 -14.34
C ALA A 204 12.81 -8.12 -15.62
N ASP A 205 12.78 -9.22 -16.37
CA ASP A 205 13.29 -9.32 -17.74
C ASP A 205 12.19 -8.97 -18.75
N GLN A 206 10.93 -9.31 -18.40
CA GLN A 206 9.74 -8.93 -19.16
C GLN A 206 8.69 -8.33 -18.23
N ILE A 207 7.96 -7.33 -18.70
CA ILE A 207 6.93 -6.63 -17.92
C ILE A 207 5.63 -6.67 -18.70
N THR A 208 4.56 -7.16 -18.05
CA THR A 208 3.19 -7.08 -18.57
C THR A 208 2.38 -6.11 -17.74
N VAL A 209 1.73 -5.16 -18.40
CA VAL A 209 0.83 -4.18 -17.79
C VAL A 209 -0.60 -4.67 -17.89
N LEU A 210 -1.24 -4.87 -16.74
CA LEU A 210 -2.66 -5.22 -16.61
C LEU A 210 -3.48 -3.99 -16.23
N ARG A 211 -4.61 -3.81 -16.91
CA ARG A 211 -5.60 -2.79 -16.57
C ARG A 211 -7.02 -3.27 -16.91
N ASP A 212 -7.95 -3.12 -15.96
CA ASP A 212 -9.37 -3.52 -16.10
C ASP A 212 -9.52 -4.97 -16.64
N GLY A 213 -8.69 -5.90 -16.15
CA GLY A 213 -8.72 -7.30 -16.54
C GLY A 213 -8.06 -7.63 -17.89
N ARG A 214 -7.46 -6.65 -18.59
CA ARG A 214 -6.83 -6.84 -19.91
C ARG A 214 -5.35 -6.55 -19.87
N LYS A 215 -4.60 -7.21 -20.74
CA LYS A 215 -3.21 -6.83 -21.05
C LYS A 215 -3.22 -5.57 -21.91
N VAL A 216 -2.67 -4.48 -21.38
CA VAL A 216 -2.53 -3.20 -22.11
C VAL A 216 -1.27 -3.19 -22.97
N ALA A 217 -0.17 -3.69 -22.39
CA ALA A 217 1.14 -3.71 -23.06
C ALA A 217 2.04 -4.79 -22.44
N SER A 218 3.08 -5.16 -23.16
CA SER A 218 4.17 -5.99 -22.67
C SER A 218 5.50 -5.45 -23.22
N PHE A 219 6.53 -5.42 -22.38
CA PHE A 219 7.84 -4.84 -22.68
C PHE A 219 8.96 -5.76 -22.21
N THR A 220 10.09 -5.71 -22.90
CA THR A 220 11.37 -6.17 -22.36
C THR A 220 11.92 -5.06 -21.48
N THR A 221 12.50 -5.41 -20.33
CA THR A 221 13.09 -4.43 -19.43
C THR A 221 14.21 -3.66 -20.14
N GLY A 222 14.21 -2.33 -19.99
CA GLY A 222 15.07 -1.41 -20.73
C GLY A 222 14.38 -0.72 -21.92
N GLU A 223 13.25 -1.25 -22.40
CA GLU A 223 12.43 -0.60 -23.44
C GLU A 223 11.41 0.40 -22.86
N VAL A 224 11.18 0.35 -21.55
CA VAL A 224 10.14 1.14 -20.88
C VAL A 224 10.68 1.76 -19.60
N GLY A 225 10.37 3.05 -19.39
CA GLY A 225 10.68 3.78 -18.17
C GLY A 225 9.53 3.76 -17.15
N ARG A 226 9.81 4.27 -15.95
CA ARG A 226 8.80 4.37 -14.87
C ARG A 226 7.61 5.23 -15.29
N GLN A 227 7.86 6.36 -15.98
CA GLN A 227 6.81 7.28 -16.42
C GLN A 227 5.90 6.62 -17.44
N ASP A 228 6.47 5.88 -18.41
CA ASP A 228 5.68 5.19 -19.44
C ASP A 228 4.74 4.15 -18.80
N LEU A 229 5.23 3.41 -17.79
CA LEU A 229 4.38 2.46 -17.04
C LEU A 229 3.25 3.18 -16.28
N LEU A 230 3.53 4.33 -15.65
CA LEU A 230 2.52 5.14 -14.99
C LEU A 230 1.44 5.62 -15.95
N ASP A 231 1.83 6.11 -17.13
CA ASP A 231 0.90 6.58 -18.16
C ASP A 231 0.00 5.46 -18.68
N LEU A 232 0.53 4.25 -18.82
CA LEU A 232 -0.25 3.06 -19.21
C LEU A 232 -1.22 2.59 -18.12
N LEU A 233 -0.85 2.74 -16.86
CA LEU A 233 -1.69 2.33 -15.72
C LEU A 233 -2.82 3.32 -15.46
N THR A 234 -2.63 4.61 -15.78
CA THR A 234 -3.65 5.66 -15.63
C THR A 234 -4.41 5.83 -16.93
N LYS A 235 -5.77 5.87 -16.89
CA LYS A 235 -6.65 6.02 -18.09
C LYS A 235 -6.48 7.35 -18.82
N HIS A 236 -5.96 8.34 -18.15
CA HIS A 236 -5.51 9.60 -18.72
C HIS A 236 -4.03 9.58 -18.43
N GLY A 237 -3.22 9.69 -19.48
CA GLY A 237 -1.91 10.26 -19.27
C GLY A 237 -2.16 11.44 -18.35
N ILE A 238 -1.53 11.43 -17.19
CA ILE A 238 -1.34 12.66 -16.47
C ILE A 238 -0.47 13.46 -17.45
N SER A 239 -1.12 13.96 -18.51
CA SER A 239 -0.62 15.16 -19.14
C SER A 239 -0.38 16.05 -17.96
N GLY A 240 0.87 16.34 -17.69
CA GLY A 240 1.26 17.36 -16.74
C GLY A 240 0.66 18.71 -17.10
N ASN A 241 -0.65 18.79 -17.09
CA ASN A 241 -1.35 19.93 -16.64
C ASN A 241 -1.22 19.89 -15.11
N THR A 242 0.00 20.18 -14.65
CA THR A 242 0.10 21.26 -13.71
C THR A 242 -0.64 22.42 -14.34
N SER A 243 -1.98 22.38 -14.35
CA SER A 243 -2.74 23.59 -14.24
C SER A 243 -2.18 24.19 -12.96
N THR A 244 -1.24 25.09 -13.13
CA THR A 244 -1.02 26.18 -12.22
C THR A 244 -2.39 26.79 -12.04
N LEU A 245 -3.18 26.19 -11.14
CA LEU A 245 -4.35 26.87 -10.59
C LEU A 245 -3.77 28.18 -10.09
N PRO A 246 -4.31 29.33 -10.49
CA PRO A 246 -3.76 30.61 -10.15
C PRO A 246 -3.50 30.58 -8.65
N THR A 247 -2.34 31.08 -8.26
CA THR A 247 -1.95 31.28 -6.87
C THR A 247 -3.05 32.15 -6.26
N GLN A 248 -4.09 31.51 -5.74
CA GLN A 248 -5.09 32.20 -4.95
C GLN A 248 -4.32 32.85 -3.81
N GLU A 249 -4.61 34.13 -3.54
CA GLU A 249 -4.02 34.84 -2.41
C GLU A 249 -4.05 33.92 -1.20
N ARG A 250 -2.86 33.58 -0.70
CA ARG A 250 -2.72 32.64 0.42
C ARG A 250 -3.56 33.20 1.57
N GLY A 251 -4.55 32.45 2.01
CA GLY A 251 -5.41 32.82 3.13
C GLY A 251 -4.60 33.09 4.40
N GLY A 252 -5.24 33.67 5.43
CA GLY A 252 -4.59 33.94 6.71
C GLY A 252 -4.04 32.64 7.37
N VAL A 253 -3.06 32.81 8.26
CA VAL A 253 -2.51 31.70 9.06
C VAL A 253 -3.61 31.13 9.96
N VAL A 254 -3.79 29.82 9.91
CA VAL A 254 -4.79 29.09 10.71
C VAL A 254 -4.15 28.32 11.84
N LEU A 255 -3.01 27.65 11.58
CA LEU A 255 -2.28 26.87 12.59
C LEU A 255 -0.85 27.38 12.65
N GLU A 256 -0.36 27.67 13.86
CA GLU A 256 1.03 28.02 14.15
C GLU A 256 1.58 27.06 15.19
N ILE A 257 2.76 26.56 14.94
CA ILE A 257 3.48 25.62 15.81
C ILE A 257 4.87 26.22 16.05
N GLU A 258 5.23 26.42 17.32
CA GLU A 258 6.52 26.98 17.75
C GLU A 258 7.20 26.01 18.70
N GLU A 259 8.42 25.60 18.36
CA GLU A 259 9.32 24.78 19.17
C GLU A 259 8.65 23.52 19.74
N LEU A 260 7.70 22.93 18.98
CA LEU A 260 6.94 21.76 19.44
C LEU A 260 7.86 20.54 19.54
N ALA A 261 7.81 19.85 20.67
CA ALA A 261 8.53 18.61 20.89
C ALA A 261 7.65 17.60 21.64
N ALA A 262 7.82 16.32 21.30
CA ALA A 262 7.23 15.19 21.99
C ALA A 262 8.06 13.92 21.72
N LEU A 263 7.68 12.83 22.36
CA LEU A 263 8.31 11.54 22.10
C LEU A 263 8.27 11.21 20.59
N GLY A 264 9.43 11.14 19.95
CA GLY A 264 9.60 10.82 18.53
C GLY A 264 9.91 12.02 17.62
N PHE A 265 9.86 13.27 18.12
CA PHE A 265 10.32 14.44 17.38
C PHE A 265 10.73 15.61 18.27
N ARG A 266 11.51 16.54 17.73
CA ARG A 266 12.05 17.70 18.47
C ARG A 266 11.92 18.97 17.64
N GLN A 267 11.61 20.11 18.31
CA GLN A 267 11.71 21.49 17.79
C GLN A 267 11.05 21.70 16.42
N VAL A 268 9.80 21.25 16.28
CA VAL A 268 9.04 21.48 15.03
C VAL A 268 8.45 22.89 15.05
N ASN A 269 8.77 23.67 14.00
CA ASN A 269 8.21 24.97 13.73
C ASN A 269 7.42 24.91 12.42
N LEU A 270 6.18 25.37 12.39
CA LEU A 270 5.31 25.27 11.23
C LEU A 270 4.20 26.32 11.25
N GLU A 271 4.00 26.98 10.12
CA GLU A 271 2.81 27.80 9.84
C GLU A 271 2.00 27.19 8.71
N VAL A 272 0.69 27.04 8.93
CA VAL A 272 -0.24 26.48 7.95
C VAL A 272 -1.34 27.50 7.65
N ARG A 273 -1.53 27.81 6.37
CA ARG A 273 -2.52 28.77 5.90
C ARG A 273 -3.81 28.09 5.45
N ALA A 274 -4.91 28.86 5.38
CA ALA A 274 -6.18 28.35 4.93
C ALA A 274 -6.09 27.71 3.52
N GLY A 275 -6.57 26.47 3.38
CA GLY A 275 -6.55 25.70 2.14
C GLY A 275 -5.18 25.17 1.72
N GLU A 276 -4.13 25.35 2.52
CA GLU A 276 -2.77 24.88 2.26
C GLU A 276 -2.62 23.41 2.64
N VAL A 277 -1.89 22.66 1.83
CA VAL A 277 -1.53 21.25 2.09
C VAL A 277 -0.05 21.18 2.43
N ILE A 278 0.26 20.80 3.67
CA ILE A 278 1.63 20.59 4.14
C ILE A 278 1.88 19.12 4.37
N ALA A 279 2.94 18.60 3.77
CA ALA A 279 3.39 17.23 4.00
C ALA A 279 4.58 17.21 4.96
N LEU A 280 4.49 16.35 5.97
CA LEU A 280 5.58 15.97 6.86
C LEU A 280 6.08 14.62 6.34
N VAL A 281 7.30 14.56 5.83
CA VAL A 281 7.79 13.36 5.11
C VAL A 281 9.08 12.83 5.72
N GLY A 282 9.30 11.54 5.59
CA GLY A 282 10.52 10.87 6.06
C GLY A 282 10.37 9.37 5.93
N VAL A 283 11.47 8.64 6.07
CA VAL A 283 11.40 7.17 6.13
C VAL A 283 10.52 6.73 7.30
N GLN A 284 9.97 5.52 7.23
CA GLN A 284 9.09 5.02 8.29
C GLN A 284 9.76 5.11 9.67
N GLY A 285 9.10 5.81 10.61
CA GLY A 285 9.62 6.04 11.96
C GLY A 285 10.53 7.26 12.11
N ALA A 286 10.69 8.09 11.09
CA ALA A 286 11.52 9.29 11.17
C ALA A 286 10.95 10.43 12.06
N GLY A 287 9.70 10.32 12.53
CA GLY A 287 9.07 11.27 13.46
C GLY A 287 7.87 12.03 12.90
N GLN A 288 7.65 12.04 11.58
CA GLN A 288 6.56 12.74 10.91
C GLN A 288 5.16 12.38 11.43
N SER A 289 4.88 11.09 11.62
CA SER A 289 3.60 10.62 12.19
C SER A 289 3.42 11.05 13.65
N ALA A 290 4.51 11.14 14.41
CA ALA A 290 4.43 11.56 15.81
C ALA A 290 3.92 13.00 15.96
N VAL A 291 4.25 13.90 15.00
CA VAL A 291 3.77 15.29 14.99
C VAL A 291 2.24 15.35 14.84
N VAL A 292 1.67 14.66 13.83
CA VAL A 292 0.21 14.66 13.62
C VAL A 292 -0.52 13.98 14.78
N GLN A 293 0.08 12.95 15.39
CA GLN A 293 -0.46 12.29 16.58
C GLN A 293 -0.40 13.19 17.82
N ALA A 294 0.65 14.02 17.97
CA ALA A 294 0.76 14.99 19.04
C ALA A 294 -0.31 16.08 18.90
N LEU A 295 -0.47 16.66 17.70
CA LEU A 295 -1.51 17.66 17.40
C LEU A 295 -2.93 17.09 17.63
N ALA A 296 -3.13 15.81 17.33
CA ALA A 296 -4.39 15.12 17.60
C ALA A 296 -4.62 14.77 19.08
N GLY A 297 -3.63 15.00 19.95
CA GLY A 297 -3.71 14.72 21.39
C GLY A 297 -3.63 13.23 21.75
N LEU A 298 -3.21 12.37 20.81
CA LEU A 298 -2.94 10.94 21.07
C LEU A 298 -1.66 10.76 21.91
N ARG A 299 -0.69 11.64 21.72
CA ARG A 299 0.54 11.78 22.47
C ARG A 299 0.74 13.27 22.70
N PRO A 300 0.25 13.85 23.80
CA PRO A 300 0.37 15.28 24.04
C PRO A 300 1.83 15.73 23.96
N PRO A 301 2.10 16.94 23.41
CA PRO A 301 3.45 17.47 23.33
C PRO A 301 4.05 17.70 24.72
N ASP A 302 5.36 17.50 24.84
CA ASP A 302 6.12 17.72 26.08
C ASP A 302 6.47 19.21 26.26
N SER A 303 6.68 19.94 25.13
CA SER A 303 7.01 21.36 25.12
C SER A 303 6.59 22.03 23.81
N GLY A 304 6.71 23.35 23.75
CA GLY A 304 6.34 24.18 22.61
C GLY A 304 4.93 24.75 22.71
N THR A 305 4.56 25.54 21.71
CA THR A 305 3.27 26.22 21.64
C THR A 305 2.55 25.90 20.35
N VAL A 306 1.26 25.60 20.44
CA VAL A 306 0.36 25.48 19.30
C VAL A 306 -0.69 26.58 19.37
N ARG A 307 -0.83 27.37 18.30
CA ARG A 307 -1.90 28.37 18.18
C ARG A 307 -2.83 28.02 17.02
N LEU A 308 -4.11 28.11 17.27
CA LEU A 308 -5.15 27.95 16.25
C LEU A 308 -5.86 29.29 16.09
N ARG A 309 -5.78 29.91 14.90
CA ARG A 309 -6.29 31.26 14.61
C ARG A 309 -5.80 32.30 15.65
N GLY A 310 -4.50 32.26 15.99
CA GLY A 310 -3.86 33.14 16.96
C GLY A 310 -4.18 32.82 18.44
N LYS A 311 -5.01 31.84 18.75
CA LYS A 311 -5.33 31.44 20.13
C LYS A 311 -4.50 30.22 20.53
N THR A 312 -3.80 30.30 21.65
CA THR A 312 -3.04 29.18 22.20
C THR A 312 -3.95 28.02 22.52
N LEU A 313 -3.58 26.84 22.06
CA LEU A 313 -4.31 25.60 22.24
C LEU A 313 -3.57 24.65 23.19
N ALA A 314 -4.20 24.30 24.31
CA ALA A 314 -3.69 23.27 25.20
C ALA A 314 -4.11 21.88 24.67
N ILE A 315 -3.15 21.14 24.14
CA ILE A 315 -3.36 19.78 23.63
C ILE A 315 -3.09 18.79 24.76
N SER A 316 -4.14 18.22 25.33
CA SER A 316 -4.02 17.27 26.45
C SER A 316 -4.68 15.90 26.17
N SER A 317 -5.52 15.82 25.16
CA SER A 317 -6.24 14.58 24.79
C SER A 317 -6.86 14.71 23.40
N PRO A 318 -7.24 13.59 22.75
CA PRO A 318 -7.95 13.61 21.47
C PRO A 318 -9.27 14.39 21.54
N SER A 319 -9.93 14.38 22.66
CA SER A 319 -11.18 15.10 22.88
C SER A 319 -10.98 16.62 22.88
N THR A 320 -9.88 17.13 23.45
CA THR A 320 -9.55 18.57 23.43
C THR A 320 -9.19 19.03 22.04
N SER A 321 -8.37 18.28 21.31
CA SER A 321 -7.98 18.58 19.93
C SER A 321 -9.19 18.58 19.00
N THR A 322 -10.02 17.56 19.07
CA THR A 322 -11.22 17.47 18.22
C THR A 322 -12.22 18.61 18.51
N ARG A 323 -12.43 19.00 19.77
CA ARG A 323 -13.30 20.15 20.10
C ARG A 323 -12.73 21.48 19.61
N ALA A 324 -11.41 21.61 19.57
CA ALA A 324 -10.77 22.78 19.00
C ALA A 324 -10.82 22.80 17.46
N GLY A 325 -11.19 21.70 16.82
CA GLY A 325 -11.30 21.58 15.36
C GLY A 325 -10.12 20.89 14.68
N LEU A 326 -9.18 20.30 15.44
CA LEU A 326 -8.13 19.45 14.89
C LEU A 326 -8.67 18.02 14.74
N LEU A 327 -8.85 17.55 13.52
CA LEU A 327 -9.42 16.22 13.25
C LEU A 327 -8.41 15.30 12.58
N LEU A 328 -8.12 14.16 13.20
CA LEU A 328 -7.19 13.16 12.69
C LEU A 328 -7.90 12.06 11.89
N VAL A 329 -7.35 11.75 10.72
CA VAL A 329 -7.56 10.49 10.00
C VAL A 329 -6.32 9.63 10.25
N PRO A 330 -6.43 8.51 11.00
CA PRO A 330 -5.28 7.70 11.39
C PRO A 330 -4.82 6.76 10.29
N ALA A 331 -3.54 6.34 10.33
CA ALA A 331 -2.94 5.38 9.40
C ALA A 331 -3.67 4.03 9.42
N ASP A 332 -3.90 3.47 10.61
CA ASP A 332 -4.66 2.22 10.77
C ASP A 332 -6.16 2.49 10.72
N ARG A 333 -6.67 2.67 9.49
CA ARG A 333 -8.11 2.92 9.27
C ARG A 333 -9.00 1.77 9.73
N ARG A 334 -8.55 0.50 9.59
CA ARG A 334 -9.37 -0.67 9.91
C ARG A 334 -9.63 -0.79 11.41
N ALA A 335 -8.60 -0.57 12.22
CA ALA A 335 -8.74 -0.67 13.67
C ALA A 335 -9.29 0.61 14.32
N ARG A 336 -9.06 1.80 13.71
CA ARG A 336 -9.28 3.08 14.40
C ARG A 336 -10.28 4.02 13.73
N ALA A 337 -10.59 3.82 12.45
CA ALA A 337 -11.45 4.75 11.71
C ALA A 337 -12.72 4.10 11.14
N VAL A 338 -12.67 2.86 10.71
CA VAL A 338 -13.79 2.14 10.09
C VAL A 338 -14.61 1.42 11.15
N VAL A 339 -15.94 1.59 11.12
CA VAL A 339 -16.86 0.71 11.83
C VAL A 339 -17.38 -0.33 10.84
N ALA A 340 -16.72 -1.48 10.80
CA ALA A 340 -16.88 -2.51 9.77
C ALA A 340 -18.32 -3.07 9.67
N ALA A 341 -19.04 -3.14 10.79
CA ALA A 341 -20.42 -3.63 10.88
C ALA A 341 -21.48 -2.59 10.48
N MET A 342 -21.09 -1.35 10.23
CA MET A 342 -21.97 -0.26 9.80
C MET A 342 -21.89 -0.08 8.29
N ASP A 343 -22.99 0.40 7.69
CA ASP A 343 -23.05 0.76 6.28
C ASP A 343 -22.37 2.12 6.00
N ILE A 344 -22.33 2.52 4.74
CA ILE A 344 -21.71 3.80 4.30
C ILE A 344 -22.39 4.99 4.96
N VAL A 345 -23.76 4.99 5.02
CA VAL A 345 -24.53 6.09 5.61
C VAL A 345 -24.19 6.25 7.08
N GLU A 346 -24.18 5.13 7.81
CA GLU A 346 -23.91 5.12 9.24
C GLU A 346 -22.48 5.56 9.56
N ASN A 347 -21.48 5.10 8.77
CA ASN A 347 -20.10 5.52 8.96
C ASN A 347 -19.91 7.03 8.71
N ILE A 348 -20.53 7.61 7.67
CA ILE A 348 -20.46 9.06 7.42
C ILE A 348 -21.21 9.84 8.49
N ALA A 349 -22.35 9.31 8.95
CA ALA A 349 -23.20 9.94 9.98
C ALA A 349 -22.54 9.96 11.38
N LEU A 350 -21.43 9.25 11.61
CA LEU A 350 -20.61 9.42 12.81
C LEU A 350 -19.96 10.81 12.92
N SER A 351 -19.95 11.59 11.81
CA SER A 351 -19.53 12.99 11.87
C SER A 351 -20.40 13.79 12.84
N PRO A 352 -19.81 14.65 13.71
CA PRO A 352 -20.57 15.46 14.68
C PRO A 352 -21.64 16.34 14.04
N ARG A 353 -21.44 16.77 12.79
CA ARG A 353 -22.40 17.59 12.04
C ARG A 353 -23.58 16.81 11.48
N SER A 354 -23.32 15.61 10.96
CA SER A 354 -24.37 14.72 10.44
C SER A 354 -25.30 14.24 11.55
N SER A 355 -24.76 14.12 12.76
CA SER A 355 -25.47 13.67 13.97
C SER A 355 -26.23 14.81 14.68
N SER A 356 -26.60 15.91 13.98
CA SER A 356 -27.30 17.02 14.63
C SER A 356 -28.61 16.55 15.25
N LYS A 357 -28.50 16.11 16.50
CA LYS A 357 -29.59 15.70 17.35
C LYS A 357 -30.37 16.95 17.83
N ARG A 358 -31.32 17.41 17.03
CA ARG A 358 -32.43 18.19 17.61
C ARG A 358 -33.49 17.21 18.09
N GLY A 359 -33.58 17.02 19.38
CA GLY A 359 -34.61 16.20 20.02
C GLY A 359 -34.36 14.69 20.09
N GLY A 360 -33.10 14.22 20.01
CA GLY A 360 -32.78 12.80 20.22
C GLY A 360 -33.04 11.85 19.05
N PHE A 361 -33.68 12.29 17.98
CA PHE A 361 -34.03 11.44 16.83
C PHE A 361 -33.00 11.57 15.67
N ARG A 362 -32.58 10.40 15.12
CA ARG A 362 -31.78 10.35 13.88
C ARG A 362 -32.64 10.76 12.67
N ARG A 363 -32.13 11.68 11.85
CA ARG A 363 -32.77 12.08 10.59
C ARG A 363 -32.23 11.24 9.43
N ARG A 364 -32.63 9.98 9.35
CA ARG A 364 -32.15 9.01 8.34
C ARG A 364 -32.16 9.54 6.90
N ARG A 365 -33.14 10.36 6.51
CA ARG A 365 -33.21 10.96 5.16
C ARG A 365 -32.06 11.92 4.94
N MET A 366 -31.78 12.84 5.87
CA MET A 366 -30.65 13.76 5.78
C MET A 366 -29.30 13.04 5.77
N GLU A 367 -29.14 12.01 6.62
CA GLU A 367 -27.93 11.18 6.64
C GLU A 367 -27.70 10.51 5.29
N ARG A 368 -28.75 9.99 4.64
CA ARG A 368 -28.68 9.41 3.30
C ARG A 368 -28.32 10.44 2.22
N ASP A 369 -28.91 11.63 2.28
CA ASP A 369 -28.64 12.70 1.32
C ASP A 369 -27.17 13.16 1.42
N VAL A 370 -26.64 13.28 2.65
CA VAL A 370 -25.22 13.56 2.92
C VAL A 370 -24.34 12.44 2.35
N ALA A 371 -24.64 11.20 2.68
CA ALA A 371 -23.87 10.05 2.21
C ALA A 371 -23.88 9.95 0.68
N SER A 372 -25.04 10.13 0.03
CA SER A 372 -25.16 10.14 -1.43
C SER A 372 -24.29 11.20 -2.07
N ARG A 373 -24.26 12.42 -1.52
CA ARG A 373 -23.41 13.51 -1.99
C ARG A 373 -21.94 13.13 -1.94
N TYR A 374 -21.47 12.56 -0.83
CA TYR A 374 -20.06 12.15 -0.68
C TYR A 374 -19.69 10.93 -1.51
N VAL A 375 -20.60 9.96 -1.68
CA VAL A 375 -20.39 8.81 -2.59
C VAL A 375 -20.12 9.31 -4.00
N ASN A 376 -20.93 10.27 -4.49
CA ASN A 376 -20.73 10.86 -5.81
C ASN A 376 -19.46 11.74 -5.86
N ARG A 377 -19.24 12.59 -4.84
CA ARG A 377 -18.12 13.54 -4.79
C ARG A 377 -16.76 12.84 -4.73
N PHE A 378 -16.64 11.76 -3.96
CA PHE A 378 -15.41 10.96 -3.85
C PHE A 378 -15.34 9.80 -4.85
N GLY A 379 -16.36 9.58 -5.66
CA GLY A 379 -16.42 8.47 -6.61
C GLY A 379 -16.28 7.11 -5.89
N ILE A 380 -17.01 6.92 -4.77
CA ILE A 380 -16.97 5.69 -3.99
C ILE A 380 -17.67 4.58 -4.78
N LYS A 381 -16.93 3.55 -5.16
CA LYS A 381 -17.47 2.39 -5.87
C LYS A 381 -18.22 1.48 -4.89
N THR A 382 -19.55 1.42 -5.03
CA THR A 382 -20.42 0.64 -4.16
C THR A 382 -21.66 0.16 -4.90
N ALA A 383 -22.24 -0.96 -4.45
CA ALA A 383 -23.54 -1.44 -4.94
C ALA A 383 -24.73 -0.58 -4.45
N GLY A 384 -24.53 0.22 -3.37
CA GLY A 384 -25.53 1.10 -2.80
C GLY A 384 -25.12 1.65 -1.44
N LEU A 385 -25.88 2.63 -0.94
CA LEU A 385 -25.57 3.28 0.34
C LEU A 385 -25.65 2.38 1.57
N ALA A 386 -26.42 1.30 1.49
CA ALA A 386 -26.55 0.28 2.55
C ALA A 386 -25.45 -0.79 2.53
N THR A 387 -24.43 -0.64 1.67
CA THR A 387 -23.30 -1.55 1.61
C THR A 387 -22.48 -1.46 2.90
N LEU A 388 -22.20 -2.60 3.54
CA LEU A 388 -21.35 -2.66 4.73
C LEU A 388 -19.92 -2.25 4.40
N LEU A 389 -19.32 -1.46 5.25
CA LEU A 389 -17.97 -0.93 5.01
C LEU A 389 -16.91 -2.03 4.93
N ALA A 390 -17.09 -3.13 5.66
CA ALA A 390 -16.22 -4.31 5.61
C ALA A 390 -16.07 -4.90 4.20
N THR A 391 -17.08 -4.76 3.33
CA THR A 391 -17.09 -5.36 1.99
C THR A 391 -16.48 -4.48 0.90
N LEU A 392 -16.15 -3.24 1.23
CA LEU A 392 -15.51 -2.31 0.28
C LEU A 392 -14.00 -2.54 0.22
N SER A 393 -13.41 -2.22 -0.96
CA SER A 393 -11.95 -2.17 -1.10
C SER A 393 -11.33 -1.12 -0.18
N GLY A 394 -10.04 -1.28 0.16
CA GLY A 394 -9.32 -0.36 1.04
C GLY A 394 -9.43 1.10 0.61
N GLY A 395 -9.27 1.40 -0.68
CA GLY A 395 -9.42 2.76 -1.20
C GLY A 395 -10.84 3.33 -1.05
N ASN A 396 -11.89 2.52 -1.25
CA ASN A 396 -13.27 2.96 -1.02
C ASN A 396 -13.57 3.16 0.47
N GLN A 397 -13.03 2.31 1.36
CA GLN A 397 -13.09 2.54 2.80
C GLN A 397 -12.44 3.88 3.20
N GLN A 398 -11.24 4.17 2.66
CA GLN A 398 -10.53 5.43 2.91
C GLN A 398 -11.33 6.65 2.46
N LYS A 399 -11.96 6.57 1.28
CA LYS A 399 -12.85 7.63 0.76
C LYS A 399 -14.04 7.89 1.69
N VAL A 400 -14.63 6.85 2.30
CA VAL A 400 -15.70 7.01 3.29
C VAL A 400 -15.18 7.67 4.57
N VAL A 401 -14.01 7.28 5.07
CA VAL A 401 -13.38 7.88 6.26
C VAL A 401 -13.08 9.36 6.03
N LEU A 402 -12.50 9.71 4.87
CA LEU A 402 -12.23 11.10 4.47
C LEU A 402 -13.53 11.91 4.31
N SER A 403 -14.57 11.31 3.72
CA SER A 403 -15.89 11.95 3.60
C SER A 403 -16.45 12.33 4.97
N ARG A 404 -16.35 11.43 5.95
CA ARG A 404 -16.75 11.71 7.33
C ARG A 404 -15.93 12.83 7.96
N ALA A 405 -14.61 12.83 7.74
CA ALA A 405 -13.71 13.83 8.29
C ALA A 405 -14.00 15.23 7.70
N ILE A 406 -14.22 15.33 6.39
CA ILE A 406 -14.54 16.58 5.70
C ILE A 406 -15.95 17.07 6.07
N GLU A 407 -16.94 16.17 6.21
CA GLU A 407 -18.30 16.56 6.67
C GLU A 407 -18.26 17.18 8.08
N ALA A 408 -17.30 16.82 8.91
CA ALA A 408 -17.10 17.46 10.23
C ALA A 408 -16.71 18.94 10.11
N ARG A 409 -16.23 19.40 8.94
CA ARG A 409 -15.66 20.73 8.67
C ARG A 409 -14.63 21.14 9.72
N PRO A 410 -13.52 20.42 9.81
CA PRO A 410 -12.48 20.72 10.77
C PRO A 410 -11.83 22.09 10.47
N GLU A 411 -11.25 22.71 11.50
CA GLU A 411 -10.40 23.87 11.34
C GLU A 411 -9.04 23.48 10.72
N VAL A 412 -8.54 22.29 11.05
CA VAL A 412 -7.36 21.65 10.46
C VAL A 412 -7.62 20.16 10.30
N LEU A 413 -7.35 19.63 9.11
CA LEU A 413 -7.39 18.20 8.84
C LEU A 413 -5.98 17.60 9.00
N LEU A 414 -5.85 16.67 9.96
CA LEU A 414 -4.63 15.93 10.21
C LEU A 414 -4.73 14.55 9.56
N LEU A 415 -3.74 14.18 8.77
CA LEU A 415 -3.70 12.89 8.07
C LEU A 415 -2.43 12.13 8.47
N ASP A 416 -2.58 10.90 8.92
CA ASP A 416 -1.47 10.01 9.21
C ASP A 416 -1.47 8.88 8.18
N GLU A 417 -0.47 8.84 7.29
CA GLU A 417 -0.33 7.89 6.19
C GLU A 417 -1.63 7.70 5.38
N PRO A 418 -2.18 8.76 4.75
CA PRO A 418 -3.53 8.75 4.18
C PRO A 418 -3.74 7.75 3.04
N THR A 419 -2.67 7.29 2.43
CA THR A 419 -2.66 6.42 1.23
C THR A 419 -2.09 5.03 1.51
N GLN A 420 -1.68 4.75 2.75
CA GLN A 420 -1.10 3.46 3.13
C GLN A 420 -2.01 2.28 2.82
N GLY A 421 -1.49 1.28 2.11
CA GLY A 421 -2.22 0.08 1.74
C GLY A 421 -3.36 0.32 0.75
N ILE A 422 -3.22 1.33 -0.11
CA ILE A 422 -4.13 1.67 -1.21
C ILE A 422 -3.37 1.54 -2.52
N ASP A 423 -4.07 1.20 -3.59
CA ASP A 423 -3.48 1.10 -4.93
C ASP A 423 -3.11 2.47 -5.50
N VAL A 424 -2.09 2.50 -6.38
CA VAL A 424 -1.49 3.72 -6.93
C VAL A 424 -2.51 4.66 -7.57
N ALA A 425 -3.47 4.16 -8.39
CA ALA A 425 -4.44 5.04 -9.03
C ALA A 425 -5.44 5.63 -8.04
N THR A 426 -5.89 4.83 -7.07
CA THR A 426 -6.79 5.29 -6.01
C THR A 426 -6.07 6.27 -5.07
N LYS A 427 -4.75 6.09 -4.83
CA LYS A 427 -3.93 7.03 -4.06
C LYS A 427 -3.98 8.44 -4.68
N TRP A 428 -3.65 8.57 -5.95
CA TRP A 428 -3.66 9.86 -6.66
C TRP A 428 -5.06 10.50 -6.69
N ASP A 429 -6.13 9.71 -6.88
CA ASP A 429 -7.50 10.22 -6.81
C ASP A 429 -7.83 10.75 -5.40
N ILE A 430 -7.42 10.03 -4.35
CA ILE A 430 -7.61 10.46 -2.96
C ILE A 430 -6.84 11.75 -2.67
N LEU A 431 -5.56 11.83 -3.03
CA LEU A 431 -4.72 13.00 -2.80
C LEU A 431 -5.24 14.23 -3.54
N ALA A 432 -5.62 14.08 -4.82
CA ALA A 432 -6.22 15.15 -5.59
C ALA A 432 -7.54 15.63 -4.96
N ARG A 433 -8.37 14.71 -4.47
CA ARG A 433 -9.63 15.04 -3.78
C ARG A 433 -9.38 15.77 -2.46
N ILE A 434 -8.44 15.30 -1.64
CA ILE A 434 -8.07 15.98 -0.39
C ILE A 434 -7.66 17.43 -0.70
N LYS A 435 -6.79 17.65 -1.69
CA LYS A 435 -6.32 18.99 -2.09
C LYS A 435 -7.45 19.88 -2.58
N SER A 436 -8.35 19.35 -3.43
CA SER A 436 -9.51 20.06 -3.93
C SER A 436 -10.48 20.47 -2.81
N GLU A 437 -10.79 19.52 -1.91
CA GLU A 437 -11.67 19.75 -0.77
C GLU A 437 -11.09 20.77 0.21
N ALA A 438 -9.79 20.62 0.53
CA ALA A 438 -9.08 21.53 1.41
C ALA A 438 -9.16 22.98 0.91
N ARG A 439 -8.97 23.21 -0.38
CA ARG A 439 -9.07 24.53 -1.02
C ARG A 439 -10.49 25.06 -1.05
N GLU A 440 -11.46 24.21 -1.41
CA GLU A 440 -12.86 24.61 -1.52
C GLU A 440 -13.46 25.09 -0.19
N ILE A 441 -13.14 24.38 0.91
CA ILE A 441 -13.66 24.73 2.24
C ILE A 441 -12.70 25.64 3.04
N GLY A 442 -11.52 25.97 2.50
CA GLY A 442 -10.50 26.74 3.19
C GLY A 442 -9.88 26.01 4.39
N CYS A 443 -9.94 24.69 4.45
CA CYS A 443 -9.41 23.87 5.55
C CYS A 443 -7.95 23.51 5.26
N PRO A 444 -6.99 23.92 6.09
CA PRO A 444 -5.61 23.49 5.96
C PRO A 444 -5.46 21.99 6.26
N VAL A 445 -4.50 21.36 5.58
CA VAL A 445 -4.17 19.93 5.74
C VAL A 445 -2.74 19.79 6.19
N VAL A 446 -2.51 19.02 7.26
CA VAL A 446 -1.17 18.57 7.68
C VAL A 446 -1.14 17.05 7.58
N ALA A 447 -0.32 16.52 6.68
CA ALA A 447 -0.26 15.11 6.39
C ALA A 447 1.12 14.53 6.66
N ALA A 448 1.21 13.46 7.43
CA ALA A 448 2.41 12.65 7.55
C ALA A 448 2.40 11.54 6.48
N SER A 449 3.51 11.37 5.77
CA SER A 449 3.69 10.31 4.77
C SER A 449 5.12 9.77 4.77
N SER A 450 5.22 8.45 4.62
CA SER A 450 6.49 7.76 4.35
C SER A 450 6.69 7.47 2.85
N GLU A 451 5.68 7.73 2.02
CA GLU A 451 5.71 7.50 0.58
C GLU A 451 6.12 8.80 -0.16
N LEU A 452 7.42 9.01 -0.33
CA LEU A 452 7.99 10.25 -0.88
C LEU A 452 7.54 10.52 -2.32
N GLU A 453 7.30 9.49 -3.09
CA GLU A 453 6.88 9.57 -4.50
C GLU A 453 5.50 10.21 -4.72
N GLU A 454 4.66 10.26 -3.68
CA GLU A 454 3.30 10.82 -3.75
C GLU A 454 3.23 12.33 -3.50
N ILE A 455 4.31 12.90 -3.00
CA ILE A 455 4.34 14.26 -2.50
C ILE A 455 4.47 15.32 -3.60
N PRO A 456 5.29 15.12 -4.65
CA PRO A 456 5.39 16.08 -5.75
C PRO A 456 4.02 16.36 -6.40
N GLY A 457 3.70 17.64 -6.61
CA GLY A 457 2.42 18.09 -7.18
C GLY A 457 1.21 18.05 -6.24
N TRP A 458 1.31 17.35 -5.09
CA TRP A 458 0.26 17.29 -4.10
C TRP A 458 0.43 18.30 -2.96
N ALA A 459 1.58 18.31 -2.29
CA ALA A 459 1.86 19.26 -1.21
C ALA A 459 2.22 20.66 -1.74
N ASP A 460 1.88 21.68 -0.98
CA ASP A 460 2.28 23.07 -1.25
C ASP A 460 3.60 23.39 -0.52
N LYS A 461 3.82 22.73 0.65
CA LYS A 461 5.07 22.74 1.44
C LYS A 461 5.39 21.37 1.98
N VAL A 462 6.66 21.12 2.22
CA VAL A 462 7.16 19.87 2.78
C VAL A 462 8.18 20.14 3.88
N LEU A 463 8.03 19.46 5.02
CA LEU A 463 9.06 19.33 6.04
C LEU A 463 9.59 17.90 6.00
N ILE A 464 10.91 17.74 5.87
CA ILE A 464 11.57 16.44 5.77
C ILE A 464 12.13 16.05 7.13
N PHE A 465 11.73 14.89 7.61
CA PHE A 465 12.11 14.34 8.91
C PHE A 465 13.16 13.26 8.78
N ARG A 466 14.13 13.31 9.71
CA ARG A 466 15.11 12.26 9.94
C ARG A 466 15.42 12.15 11.43
N GLN A 467 15.25 10.97 12.01
CA GLN A 467 15.52 10.69 13.44
C GLN A 467 14.86 11.69 14.43
N GLY A 468 13.65 12.13 14.11
CA GLY A 468 12.88 13.04 14.95
C GLY A 468 13.18 14.53 14.74
N GLU A 469 14.03 14.90 13.80
CA GLU A 469 14.40 16.28 13.50
C GLU A 469 13.99 16.69 12.09
N VAL A 470 13.67 17.96 11.88
CA VAL A 470 13.42 18.52 10.56
C VAL A 470 14.76 18.84 9.90
N VAL A 471 15.11 18.09 8.85
CA VAL A 471 16.39 18.21 8.13
C VAL A 471 16.27 18.96 6.80
N GLY A 472 15.05 19.21 6.34
CA GLY A 472 14.80 19.91 5.07
C GLY A 472 13.44 20.56 5.02
N HIS A 473 13.35 21.62 4.22
CA HIS A 473 12.14 22.38 3.96
C HIS A 473 12.07 22.70 2.48
N LEU A 474 11.00 22.27 1.79
CA LEU A 474 10.80 22.51 0.37
C LEU A 474 9.42 23.12 0.12
N GLU A 475 9.34 24.03 -0.87
CA GLU A 475 8.07 24.67 -1.29
C GLU A 475 7.93 24.70 -2.81
N GLY A 476 6.70 24.55 -3.28
CA GLY A 476 6.33 24.73 -4.69
C GLY A 476 7.14 23.82 -5.65
N GLU A 477 7.81 24.45 -6.64
CA GLU A 477 8.57 23.72 -7.67
C GLU A 477 9.83 23.01 -7.13
N GLN A 478 10.25 23.32 -5.90
CA GLN A 478 11.37 22.64 -5.25
C GLN A 478 11.02 21.23 -4.79
N ILE A 479 9.73 20.90 -4.70
CA ILE A 479 9.24 19.61 -4.23
C ILE A 479 9.37 18.60 -5.38
N THR A 480 10.54 17.96 -5.49
CA THR A 480 10.80 16.86 -6.44
C THR A 480 11.16 15.59 -5.69
N GLU A 481 10.90 14.44 -6.29
CA GLU A 481 11.18 13.14 -5.67
C GLU A 481 12.67 12.99 -5.33
N GLU A 482 13.56 13.43 -6.24
CA GLU A 482 15.01 13.35 -6.04
C GLU A 482 15.45 14.13 -4.79
N ARG A 483 14.97 15.37 -4.62
CA ARG A 483 15.30 16.20 -3.44
C ARG A 483 14.72 15.63 -2.15
N LEU A 484 13.51 15.07 -2.20
CA LEU A 484 12.91 14.41 -1.04
C LEU A 484 13.74 13.22 -0.58
N ILE A 485 14.18 12.37 -1.52
CA ILE A 485 15.02 11.20 -1.22
C ILE A 485 16.39 11.66 -0.70
N GLU A 486 17.04 12.63 -1.38
CA GLU A 486 18.33 13.17 -0.96
C GLU A 486 18.34 13.61 0.50
N HIS A 487 17.36 14.40 0.92
CA HIS A 487 17.28 14.90 2.31
C HIS A 487 16.80 13.85 3.32
N ALA A 488 15.94 12.91 2.92
CA ALA A 488 15.40 11.91 3.83
C ALA A 488 16.40 10.80 4.16
N VAL A 489 17.34 10.50 3.24
CA VAL A 489 18.27 9.35 3.34
C VAL A 489 19.71 9.80 3.65
N SER A 490 20.16 10.98 3.18
CA SER A 490 21.50 11.52 3.46
C SER A 490 21.62 12.02 4.89
#